data_3cb215c14cec29c9b8e93a2aca47e380
#
_entry.id   3cb215c14cec29c9b8e93a2aca47e380
#
_cell.length_a   1.000
_cell.length_b   1.000
_cell.length_c   1.000
_cell.angle_alpha   90.00
_cell.angle_beta   90.00
_cell.angle_gamma   90.00
#
_symmetry.space_group_name_H-M   'P 1'
#
loop_
_entity.id
_entity.type
_entity.pdbx_description
1 polymer ?
#
loop_
_entity_poly.entity_id
_entity_poly.type
_entity_poly.pdbx_seq_one_letter_code
_entity_poly.pdbx_strand_id
1 'polypeptide(L)'
;MKGDVRMSIIAAYMVPHPPMIVPAVGKGSERQIEATRAAYARVAGEISALAPDTIIISSPHATMYADYFHISPGRGARGSFARFNAPQVRFSEEYDEALVSAIEGIAGDAGFPAGTQGQRAPELDHGTMVPLYFIRQVYSGFRLVRVGLSSLPLEEHYRLGQIIRSAVEATGRRAVFVASGDLSHKLQSYGPYGFAPEGP
;
A
#
# COMPACT_ATOMS: atom_id res chain seq x y z
N MET A 1 33.62 9.97 -4.68
CA MET A 1 33.14 8.76 -3.95
C MET A 1 31.66 8.59 -4.28
N LYS A 2 31.28 7.60 -5.09
CA LYS A 2 29.87 7.21 -5.25
C LYS A 2 29.45 6.59 -3.92
N GLY A 3 28.59 7.27 -3.17
CA GLY A 3 28.03 6.71 -1.95
C GLY A 3 27.39 5.36 -2.25
N ASP A 4 27.66 4.40 -1.40
CA ASP A 4 27.09 3.05 -1.45
C ASP A 4 25.57 3.19 -1.40
N VAL A 5 24.92 3.07 -2.55
CA VAL A 5 23.45 3.16 -2.67
C VAL A 5 22.90 1.87 -2.08
N ARG A 6 22.58 1.89 -0.79
CA ARG A 6 22.01 0.73 -0.10
C ARG A 6 20.72 0.31 -0.81
N MET A 7 20.75 -0.87 -1.39
CA MET A 7 19.61 -1.58 -1.93
C MET A 7 18.81 -2.14 -0.76
N SER A 8 17.70 -1.48 -0.39
CA SER A 8 16.91 -1.81 0.80
C SER A 8 15.55 -1.10 0.78
N ILE A 9 14.76 -1.33 1.81
CA ILE A 9 13.63 -0.45 2.13
C ILE A 9 14.22 0.86 2.65
N ILE A 10 14.13 1.93 1.84
CA ILE A 10 14.77 3.22 2.08
C ILE A 10 13.89 4.19 2.87
N ALA A 11 12.58 3.95 2.91
CA ALA A 11 11.61 4.65 3.75
C ALA A 11 10.36 3.80 3.95
N ALA A 12 9.60 4.10 5.01
CA ALA A 12 8.29 3.54 5.27
C ALA A 12 7.33 4.63 5.76
N TYR A 13 6.09 4.58 5.27
CA TYR A 13 5.04 5.53 5.62
C TYR A 13 3.77 4.78 6.02
N MET A 14 3.06 5.29 7.00
CA MET A 14 1.70 4.88 7.33
C MET A 14 0.74 6.00 6.96
N VAL A 15 -0.29 5.67 6.17
CA VAL A 15 -1.19 6.67 5.60
C VAL A 15 -2.65 6.18 5.65
N PRO A 16 -3.61 7.05 5.99
CA PRO A 16 -5.04 6.69 5.94
C PRO A 16 -5.53 6.66 4.49
N HIS A 17 -6.66 6.00 4.23
CA HIS A 17 -7.17 5.88 2.86
C HIS A 17 -8.66 6.24 2.67
N PRO A 18 -9.20 7.28 3.30
CA PRO A 18 -10.59 7.66 3.06
C PRO A 18 -10.76 8.11 1.61
N PRO A 19 -11.67 7.50 0.81
CA PRO A 19 -11.79 7.84 -0.61
C PRO A 19 -12.15 9.32 -0.84
N MET A 20 -12.85 9.94 0.12
CA MET A 20 -13.24 11.35 0.05
C MET A 20 -12.07 12.33 -0.02
N ILE A 21 -10.84 11.90 0.34
CA ILE A 21 -9.64 12.74 0.26
C ILE A 21 -9.28 13.10 -1.20
N VAL A 22 -9.74 12.28 -2.15
CA VAL A 22 -9.58 12.52 -3.58
C VAL A 22 -10.66 13.53 -4.02
N PRO A 23 -10.31 14.72 -4.57
CA PRO A 23 -11.29 15.78 -4.86
C PRO A 23 -12.45 15.36 -5.76
N ALA A 24 -12.19 14.49 -6.75
CA ALA A 24 -13.22 13.96 -7.62
C ALA A 24 -14.27 13.09 -6.88
N VAL A 25 -13.90 12.51 -5.75
CA VAL A 25 -14.79 11.73 -4.86
C VAL A 25 -15.39 12.64 -3.80
N GLY A 26 -14.57 13.45 -3.13
CA GLY A 26 -14.99 14.32 -2.03
C GLY A 26 -15.91 15.47 -2.45
N LYS A 27 -15.77 15.98 -3.69
CA LYS A 27 -16.59 17.06 -4.26
C LYS A 27 -16.70 18.27 -3.35
N GLY A 28 -15.63 18.63 -2.68
CA GLY A 28 -15.54 19.72 -1.70
C GLY A 28 -15.44 19.25 -0.24
N SER A 29 -15.90 18.03 0.09
CA SER A 29 -15.79 17.47 1.46
C SER A 29 -14.35 17.17 1.87
N GLU A 30 -13.44 16.96 0.91
CA GLU A 30 -12.02 16.76 1.16
C GLU A 30 -11.37 17.94 1.90
N ARG A 31 -11.98 19.12 1.86
CA ARG A 31 -11.53 20.32 2.60
C ARG A 31 -11.61 20.15 4.10
N GLN A 32 -12.49 19.26 4.59
CA GLN A 32 -12.63 18.97 6.02
C GLN A 32 -11.40 18.25 6.58
N ILE A 33 -10.60 17.62 5.73
CA ILE A 33 -9.38 16.88 6.06
C ILE A 33 -8.15 17.45 5.35
N GLU A 34 -8.10 18.79 5.21
CA GLU A 34 -7.01 19.48 4.50
C GLU A 34 -5.63 19.19 5.10
N ALA A 35 -5.54 19.06 6.44
CA ALA A 35 -4.29 18.70 7.11
C ALA A 35 -3.77 17.33 6.64
N THR A 36 -4.66 16.36 6.47
CA THR A 36 -4.32 15.02 5.95
C THR A 36 -3.92 15.10 4.47
N ARG A 37 -4.61 15.92 3.66
CA ARG A 37 -4.23 16.13 2.26
C ARG A 37 -2.83 16.75 2.14
N ALA A 38 -2.55 17.77 2.94
CA ALA A 38 -1.22 18.39 2.98
C ALA A 38 -0.13 17.40 3.42
N ALA A 39 -0.44 16.54 4.40
CA ALA A 39 0.47 15.46 4.80
C ALA A 39 0.74 14.47 3.66
N TYR A 40 -0.28 14.08 2.92
CA TYR A 40 -0.12 13.23 1.73
C TYR A 40 0.76 13.87 0.66
N ALA A 41 0.58 15.17 0.39
CA ALA A 41 1.41 15.88 -0.58
C ALA A 41 2.90 15.89 -0.15
N ARG A 42 3.17 16.04 1.15
CA ARG A 42 4.55 15.93 1.69
C ARG A 42 5.10 14.53 1.51
N VAL A 43 4.37 13.49 1.91
CA VAL A 43 4.79 12.09 1.74
C VAL A 43 5.06 11.77 0.27
N ALA A 44 4.19 12.18 -0.64
CA ALA A 44 4.39 11.99 -2.07
C ALA A 44 5.64 12.72 -2.59
N GLY A 45 5.91 13.95 -2.10
CA GLY A 45 7.12 14.69 -2.42
C GLY A 45 8.39 14.01 -1.89
N GLU A 46 8.36 13.47 -0.68
CA GLU A 46 9.48 12.71 -0.11
C GLU A 46 9.75 11.42 -0.90
N ILE A 47 8.70 10.68 -1.26
CA ILE A 47 8.82 9.48 -2.12
C ILE A 47 9.43 9.85 -3.48
N SER A 48 8.97 10.94 -4.08
CA SER A 48 9.52 11.44 -5.36
C SER A 48 11.01 11.77 -5.24
N ALA A 49 11.43 12.43 -4.16
CA ALA A 49 12.83 12.78 -3.91
C ALA A 49 13.71 11.54 -3.68
N LEU A 50 13.16 10.50 -3.07
CA LEU A 50 13.84 9.22 -2.87
C LEU A 50 13.99 8.43 -4.18
N ALA A 51 13.12 8.66 -5.16
CA ALA A 51 13.09 7.98 -6.46
C ALA A 51 13.23 6.44 -6.33
N PRO A 52 12.31 5.74 -5.63
CA PRO A 52 12.40 4.29 -5.46
C PRO A 52 12.11 3.55 -6.78
N ASP A 53 12.72 2.37 -6.96
CA ASP A 53 12.39 1.47 -8.07
C ASP A 53 11.03 0.79 -7.87
N THR A 54 10.69 0.55 -6.60
CA THR A 54 9.47 -0.17 -6.23
C THR A 54 8.77 0.50 -5.04
N ILE A 55 7.45 0.58 -5.13
CA ILE A 55 6.59 0.92 -4.00
C ILE A 55 5.82 -0.33 -3.59
N ILE A 56 5.93 -0.69 -2.32
CA ILE A 56 5.21 -1.81 -1.72
C ILE A 56 4.05 -1.21 -0.92
N ILE A 57 2.81 -1.56 -1.27
CA ILE A 57 1.62 -1.06 -0.57
C ILE A 57 0.91 -2.24 0.10
N SER A 58 0.77 -2.19 1.43
CA SER A 58 -0.16 -3.07 2.13
C SER A 58 -1.53 -2.40 2.28
N SER A 59 -2.59 -3.18 2.07
CA SER A 59 -3.96 -2.68 2.17
C SER A 59 -4.89 -3.71 2.81
N PRO A 60 -5.75 -3.30 3.77
CA PRO A 60 -6.76 -4.19 4.34
C PRO A 60 -7.93 -4.48 3.36
N HIS A 61 -7.98 -3.79 2.23
CA HIS A 61 -8.98 -3.97 1.17
C HIS A 61 -8.45 -4.78 -0.03
N ALA A 62 -7.18 -5.17 -0.01
CA ALA A 62 -6.64 -6.16 -0.93
C ALA A 62 -7.17 -7.56 -0.57
N THR A 63 -6.90 -8.56 -1.41
CA THR A 63 -7.28 -9.94 -1.09
C THR A 63 -6.70 -10.34 0.27
N MET A 64 -7.55 -10.76 1.19
CA MET A 64 -7.20 -11.12 2.55
C MET A 64 -7.67 -12.53 2.88
N TYR A 65 -6.80 -13.32 3.50
CA TYR A 65 -7.09 -14.66 4.01
C TYR A 65 -6.87 -14.71 5.53
N ALA A 66 -7.52 -15.66 6.19
CA ALA A 66 -7.38 -15.81 7.63
C ALA A 66 -5.97 -16.26 8.06
N ASP A 67 -5.34 -17.09 7.25
CA ASP A 67 -4.13 -17.85 7.56
C ASP A 67 -3.01 -17.70 6.52
N TYR A 68 -3.12 -16.71 5.61
CA TYR A 68 -2.17 -16.52 4.52
C TYR A 68 -2.03 -15.05 4.12
N PHE A 69 -0.82 -14.59 3.87
CA PHE A 69 -0.54 -13.26 3.33
C PHE A 69 -0.51 -13.29 1.80
N HIS A 70 -1.52 -12.71 1.18
CA HIS A 70 -1.60 -12.68 -0.26
C HIS A 70 -0.77 -11.56 -0.86
N ILE A 71 0.18 -11.92 -1.72
CA ILE A 71 0.91 -10.99 -2.58
C ILE A 71 0.28 -11.03 -3.97
N SER A 72 -0.16 -9.89 -4.48
CA SER A 72 -0.89 -9.87 -5.75
C SER A 72 -0.03 -10.32 -6.92
N PRO A 73 -0.45 -11.39 -7.65
CA PRO A 73 0.30 -11.98 -8.75
C PRO A 73 0.05 -11.26 -10.08
N GLY A 74 0.88 -11.60 -11.06
CA GLY A 74 0.73 -11.19 -12.46
C GLY A 74 1.50 -9.92 -12.79
N ARG A 75 1.23 -9.37 -13.99
CA ARG A 75 1.98 -8.25 -14.53
C ARG A 75 1.57 -6.88 -13.97
N GLY A 76 0.40 -6.80 -13.37
CA GLY A 76 -0.11 -5.54 -12.85
C GLY A 76 -1.60 -5.57 -12.56
N ALA A 77 -2.15 -4.43 -12.21
CA ALA A 77 -3.56 -4.25 -11.92
C ALA A 77 -4.07 -2.90 -12.43
N ARG A 78 -5.38 -2.82 -12.60
CA ARG A 78 -6.08 -1.59 -12.98
C ARG A 78 -7.14 -1.27 -11.95
N GLY A 79 -7.51 0.01 -11.84
CA GLY A 79 -8.57 0.41 -10.94
C GLY A 79 -9.12 1.78 -11.30
N SER A 80 -10.26 2.10 -10.70
CA SER A 80 -10.84 3.44 -10.77
C SER A 80 -11.71 3.71 -9.55
N PHE A 81 -11.94 4.99 -9.26
CA PHE A 81 -12.89 5.38 -8.24
C PHE A 81 -14.37 5.35 -8.73
N ALA A 82 -14.71 4.46 -9.69
CA ALA A 82 -16.08 4.33 -10.19
C ALA A 82 -17.09 3.99 -9.09
N ARG A 83 -16.70 3.12 -8.13
CA ARG A 83 -17.55 2.78 -6.96
C ARG A 83 -17.82 3.97 -6.04
N PHE A 84 -17.01 5.04 -6.17
CA PHE A 84 -17.15 6.31 -5.44
C PHE A 84 -17.59 7.45 -6.35
N ASN A 85 -18.30 7.15 -7.45
CA ASN A 85 -18.83 8.10 -8.43
C ASN A 85 -17.77 9.01 -9.09
N ALA A 86 -16.53 8.53 -9.24
CA ALA A 86 -15.44 9.23 -9.91
C ALA A 86 -14.69 8.31 -10.91
N PRO A 87 -15.39 7.77 -11.95
CA PRO A 87 -14.82 6.79 -12.89
C PRO A 87 -13.68 7.34 -13.76
N GLN A 88 -13.55 8.66 -13.84
CA GLN A 88 -12.48 9.35 -14.57
C GLN A 88 -11.12 9.24 -13.88
N VAL A 89 -11.07 9.02 -12.56
CA VAL A 89 -9.82 8.78 -11.82
C VAL A 89 -9.48 7.32 -11.95
N ARG A 90 -8.47 7.02 -12.78
CA ARG A 90 -8.09 5.67 -13.18
C ARG A 90 -6.63 5.40 -12.90
N PHE A 91 -6.31 4.14 -12.69
CA PHE A 91 -4.98 3.63 -12.45
C PHE A 91 -4.69 2.45 -13.37
N SER A 92 -3.42 2.33 -13.77
CA SER A 92 -2.90 1.16 -14.47
C SER A 92 -1.46 0.97 -13.98
N GLU A 93 -1.27 0.01 -13.09
CA GLU A 93 0.00 -0.21 -12.40
C GLU A 93 0.66 -1.49 -12.92
N GLU A 94 1.98 -1.41 -13.14
CA GLU A 94 2.81 -2.58 -13.39
C GLU A 94 3.36 -3.12 -12.09
N TYR A 95 3.34 -4.44 -11.91
CA TYR A 95 3.92 -5.09 -10.73
C TYR A 95 5.42 -5.36 -10.92
N ASP A 96 6.16 -5.32 -9.81
CA ASP A 96 7.53 -5.81 -9.74
C ASP A 96 7.52 -7.33 -9.58
N GLU A 97 7.34 -8.04 -10.69
CA GLU A 97 7.23 -9.50 -10.72
C GLU A 97 8.47 -10.17 -10.11
N ALA A 98 9.66 -9.58 -10.29
CA ALA A 98 10.91 -10.11 -9.72
C ALA A 98 10.89 -10.04 -8.19
N LEU A 99 10.45 -8.92 -7.62
CA LEU A 99 10.34 -8.78 -6.17
C LEU A 99 9.22 -9.66 -5.61
N VAL A 100 8.08 -9.76 -6.28
CA VAL A 100 6.99 -10.68 -5.89
C VAL A 100 7.49 -12.13 -5.82
N SER A 101 8.21 -12.59 -6.85
CA SER A 101 8.79 -13.95 -6.89
C SER A 101 9.83 -14.17 -5.79
N ALA A 102 10.63 -13.15 -5.48
CA ALA A 102 11.62 -13.25 -4.40
C ALA A 102 10.95 -13.35 -3.01
N ILE A 103 9.89 -12.57 -2.78
CA ILE A 103 9.11 -12.65 -1.52
C ILE A 103 8.52 -14.06 -1.38
N GLU A 104 7.87 -14.57 -2.44
CA GLU A 104 7.27 -15.90 -2.43
C GLU A 104 8.29 -17.02 -2.22
N GLY A 105 9.47 -16.93 -2.87
CA GLY A 105 10.55 -17.89 -2.71
C GLY A 105 11.09 -17.93 -1.27
N ILE A 106 11.43 -16.76 -0.69
CA ILE A 106 11.95 -16.68 0.68
C ILE A 106 10.89 -17.14 1.70
N ALA A 107 9.61 -16.79 1.48
CA ALA A 107 8.51 -17.27 2.31
C ALA A 107 8.39 -18.79 2.24
N GLY A 108 8.44 -19.37 1.04
CA GLY A 108 8.41 -20.81 0.82
C GLY A 108 9.55 -21.55 1.50
N ASP A 109 10.78 -21.08 1.36
CA ASP A 109 11.97 -21.65 2.00
C ASP A 109 11.88 -21.61 3.55
N ALA A 110 11.22 -20.59 4.08
CA ALA A 110 10.98 -20.42 5.51
C ALA A 110 9.74 -21.17 6.03
N GLY A 111 8.97 -21.84 5.17
CA GLY A 111 7.67 -22.42 5.52
C GLY A 111 6.65 -21.37 6.01
N PHE A 112 6.79 -20.13 5.55
CA PHE A 112 5.97 -19.00 5.98
C PHE A 112 4.76 -18.83 5.04
N PRO A 113 3.52 -18.62 5.57
CA PRO A 113 2.30 -18.60 4.76
C PRO A 113 2.13 -17.26 4.04
N ALA A 114 2.98 -16.98 3.05
CA ALA A 114 2.88 -15.80 2.19
C ALA A 114 3.26 -16.13 0.74
N GLY A 115 2.61 -15.48 -0.21
CA GLY A 115 2.91 -15.63 -1.65
C GLY A 115 1.72 -15.30 -2.53
N THR A 116 1.71 -15.87 -3.73
CA THR A 116 0.77 -15.52 -4.80
C THR A 116 -0.43 -16.48 -4.92
N GLN A 117 -0.56 -17.43 -4.00
CA GLN A 117 -1.66 -18.42 -4.04
C GLN A 117 -3.01 -17.75 -3.76
N GLY A 118 -4.06 -18.30 -4.34
CA GLY A 118 -5.43 -17.89 -4.13
C GLY A 118 -6.01 -17.04 -5.25
N GLN A 119 -6.95 -16.17 -4.91
CA GLN A 119 -7.72 -15.40 -5.87
C GLN A 119 -6.88 -14.31 -6.52
N ARG A 120 -6.86 -14.29 -7.86
CA ARG A 120 -6.35 -13.13 -8.59
C ARG A 120 -7.38 -12.00 -8.55
N ALA A 121 -7.01 -10.88 -7.93
CA ALA A 121 -7.79 -9.66 -7.93
C ALA A 121 -7.12 -8.64 -8.87
N PRO A 122 -7.49 -8.59 -10.16
CA PRO A 122 -6.88 -7.69 -11.13
C PRO A 122 -7.27 -6.23 -10.92
N GLU A 123 -8.28 -5.98 -10.08
CA GLU A 123 -8.71 -4.63 -9.74
C GLU A 123 -7.99 -4.13 -8.50
N LEU A 124 -7.55 -2.86 -8.54
CA LEU A 124 -7.01 -2.17 -7.39
C LEU A 124 -8.15 -1.77 -6.43
N ASP A 125 -7.94 -2.03 -5.15
CA ASP A 125 -8.81 -1.56 -4.08
C ASP A 125 -8.52 -0.08 -3.74
N HIS A 126 -9.45 0.58 -3.04
CA HIS A 126 -9.29 1.99 -2.71
C HIS A 126 -8.17 2.26 -1.69
N GLY A 127 -7.87 1.31 -0.79
CA GLY A 127 -6.75 1.42 0.12
C GLY A 127 -5.40 1.46 -0.62
N THR A 128 -5.30 0.82 -1.78
CA THR A 128 -4.15 0.93 -2.68
C THR A 128 -4.24 2.20 -3.54
N MET A 129 -5.42 2.54 -4.07
CA MET A 129 -5.59 3.66 -5.01
C MET A 129 -5.44 5.03 -4.36
N VAL A 130 -5.80 5.22 -3.08
CA VAL A 130 -5.68 6.52 -2.42
C VAL A 130 -4.22 6.95 -2.29
N PRO A 131 -3.27 6.15 -1.75
CA PRO A 131 -1.85 6.52 -1.77
C PRO A 131 -1.32 6.75 -3.19
N LEU A 132 -1.68 5.87 -4.14
CA LEU A 132 -1.27 6.00 -5.53
C LEU A 132 -1.75 7.31 -6.16
N TYR A 133 -2.95 7.80 -5.81
CA TYR A 133 -3.46 9.06 -6.31
C TYR A 133 -2.50 10.23 -6.04
N PHE A 134 -1.94 10.32 -4.83
CA PHE A 134 -1.00 11.38 -4.48
C PHE A 134 0.38 11.15 -5.06
N ILE A 135 0.88 9.93 -4.99
CA ILE A 135 2.23 9.59 -5.48
C ILE A 135 2.32 9.82 -6.99
N ARG A 136 1.32 9.36 -7.76
CA ARG A 136 1.31 9.48 -9.23
C ARG A 136 1.25 10.92 -9.75
N GLN A 137 0.84 11.88 -8.93
CA GLN A 137 0.87 13.30 -9.30
C GLN A 137 2.31 13.85 -9.40
N VAL A 138 3.27 13.26 -8.70
CA VAL A 138 4.64 13.78 -8.60
C VAL A 138 5.71 12.76 -8.96
N TYR A 139 5.38 11.47 -9.00
CA TYR A 139 6.34 10.41 -9.32
C TYR A 139 5.69 9.24 -10.05
N SER A 140 6.37 8.75 -11.10
CA SER A 140 5.87 7.64 -11.94
C SER A 140 6.90 6.54 -12.19
N GLY A 141 8.16 6.74 -11.78
CA GLY A 141 9.29 5.85 -12.09
C GLY A 141 9.38 4.58 -11.22
N PHE A 142 8.27 3.98 -10.82
CA PHE A 142 8.26 2.80 -9.95
C PHE A 142 7.36 1.68 -10.47
N ARG A 143 7.61 0.48 -9.98
CA ARG A 143 6.70 -0.68 -10.03
C ARG A 143 6.03 -0.89 -8.68
N LEU A 144 4.90 -1.58 -8.69
CA LEU A 144 4.09 -1.82 -7.50
C LEU A 144 4.26 -3.26 -7.00
N VAL A 145 4.29 -3.44 -5.68
CA VAL A 145 3.97 -4.70 -5.03
C VAL A 145 2.77 -4.45 -4.11
N ARG A 146 1.70 -5.21 -4.29
CA ARG A 146 0.49 -5.10 -3.47
C ARG A 146 0.39 -6.27 -2.52
N VAL A 147 0.25 -5.96 -1.24
CA VAL A 147 0.25 -6.93 -0.14
C VAL A 147 -1.10 -6.88 0.58
N GLY A 148 -1.76 -8.01 0.70
CA GLY A 148 -2.94 -8.18 1.56
C GLY A 148 -2.53 -8.36 3.01
N LEU A 149 -3.43 -8.01 3.93
CA LEU A 149 -3.31 -8.38 5.33
C LEU A 149 -3.83 -9.80 5.56
N SER A 150 -3.71 -10.29 6.79
CA SER A 150 -4.18 -11.61 7.22
C SER A 150 -4.75 -11.51 8.63
N SER A 151 -5.52 -12.53 9.05
CA SER A 151 -5.96 -12.64 10.45
C SER A 151 -4.92 -13.32 11.35
N LEU A 152 -3.73 -13.62 10.83
CA LEU A 152 -2.62 -14.12 11.63
C LEU A 152 -2.18 -13.11 12.70
N PRO A 153 -1.54 -13.55 13.79
CA PRO A 153 -1.04 -12.67 14.85
C PRO A 153 -0.12 -11.55 14.35
N LEU A 154 0.03 -10.48 15.12
CA LEU A 154 0.88 -9.33 14.77
C LEU A 154 2.34 -9.71 14.56
N GLU A 155 2.84 -10.70 15.28
CA GLU A 155 4.18 -11.26 15.13
C GLU A 155 4.42 -11.79 13.70
N GLU A 156 3.40 -12.39 13.10
CA GLU A 156 3.49 -12.90 11.72
C GLU A 156 3.50 -11.75 10.70
N HIS A 157 2.81 -10.63 10.96
CA HIS A 157 2.94 -9.43 10.15
C HIS A 157 4.35 -8.83 10.24
N TYR A 158 4.97 -8.87 11.43
CA TYR A 158 6.35 -8.44 11.59
C TYR A 158 7.32 -9.35 10.83
N ARG A 159 7.13 -10.69 10.90
CA ARG A 159 7.92 -11.66 10.13
C ARG A 159 7.77 -11.48 8.63
N LEU A 160 6.55 -11.19 8.14
CA LEU A 160 6.33 -10.82 6.74
C LEU A 160 7.19 -9.61 6.36
N GLY A 161 7.24 -8.58 7.21
CA GLY A 161 8.08 -7.41 6.99
C GLY A 161 9.57 -7.76 6.86
N GLN A 162 10.07 -8.72 7.66
CA GLN A 162 11.45 -9.21 7.55
C GLN A 162 11.68 -9.97 6.23
N ILE A 163 10.74 -10.79 5.79
CA ILE A 163 10.80 -11.51 4.50
C ILE A 163 10.82 -10.51 3.34
N ILE A 164 9.92 -9.53 3.34
CA ILE A 164 9.88 -8.47 2.33
C ILE A 164 11.22 -7.72 2.27
N ARG A 165 11.78 -7.35 3.42
CA ARG A 165 13.09 -6.69 3.48
C ARG A 165 14.18 -7.56 2.84
N SER A 166 14.25 -8.84 3.21
CA SER A 166 15.24 -9.78 2.64
C SER A 166 15.09 -9.91 1.12
N ALA A 167 13.84 -9.95 0.61
CA ALA A 167 13.57 -10.01 -0.82
C ALA A 167 14.00 -8.72 -1.55
N VAL A 168 13.77 -7.55 -0.95
CA VAL A 168 14.21 -6.25 -1.49
C VAL A 168 15.74 -6.20 -1.59
N GLU A 169 16.45 -6.66 -0.53
CA GLU A 169 17.91 -6.72 -0.51
C GLU A 169 18.43 -7.72 -1.58
N ALA A 170 17.82 -8.91 -1.67
CA ALA A 170 18.21 -9.95 -2.63
C ALA A 170 17.99 -9.54 -4.10
N THR A 171 16.95 -8.75 -4.38
CA THR A 171 16.65 -8.26 -5.73
C THR A 171 17.38 -6.97 -6.10
N GLY A 172 18.12 -6.39 -5.16
CA GLY A 172 18.84 -5.13 -5.36
C GLY A 172 17.92 -3.95 -5.61
N ARG A 173 16.69 -3.93 -5.06
CA ARG A 173 15.74 -2.85 -5.19
C ARG A 173 15.96 -1.75 -4.17
N ARG A 174 15.61 -0.54 -4.56
CA ARG A 174 15.37 0.59 -3.66
C ARG A 174 13.86 0.70 -3.49
N ALA A 175 13.33 0.24 -2.37
CA ALA A 175 11.90 0.16 -2.15
C ALA A 175 11.43 1.14 -1.07
N VAL A 176 10.22 1.69 -1.27
CA VAL A 176 9.46 2.39 -0.24
C VAL A 176 8.28 1.52 0.16
N PHE A 177 8.06 1.36 1.47
CA PHE A 177 6.89 0.67 2.00
C PHE A 177 5.81 1.67 2.42
N VAL A 178 4.58 1.44 1.98
CA VAL A 178 3.42 2.25 2.35
C VAL A 178 2.39 1.35 3.03
N ALA A 179 2.26 1.50 4.34
CA ALA A 179 1.18 0.87 5.09
C ALA A 179 -0.08 1.74 4.95
N SER A 180 -1.01 1.29 4.12
CA SER A 180 -2.28 1.96 3.91
C SER A 180 -3.30 1.40 4.89
N GLY A 181 -3.77 2.22 5.84
CA GLY A 181 -4.70 1.79 6.87
C GLY A 181 -5.18 2.95 7.73
N ASP A 182 -6.40 2.86 8.20
CA ASP A 182 -6.97 3.81 9.14
C ASP A 182 -6.64 3.38 10.58
N LEU A 183 -6.27 4.34 11.43
CA LEU A 183 -5.90 4.04 12.82
C LEU A 183 -7.12 3.71 13.67
N SER A 184 -8.18 4.52 13.57
CA SER A 184 -9.41 4.29 14.31
C SER A 184 -10.62 4.71 13.48
N HIS A 185 -11.70 3.93 13.60
CA HIS A 185 -13.03 4.30 13.09
C HIS A 185 -13.99 4.73 14.20
N LYS A 186 -13.59 4.65 15.49
CA LYS A 186 -14.42 4.99 16.65
C LYS A 186 -14.31 6.46 17.03
N LEU A 187 -14.53 7.35 16.08
CA LEU A 187 -14.28 8.77 16.22
C LEU A 187 -15.53 9.59 16.60
N GLN A 188 -16.73 9.04 16.38
CA GLN A 188 -18.00 9.77 16.52
C GLN A 188 -19.12 8.87 17.02
N SER A 189 -19.88 9.36 18.00
CA SER A 189 -20.98 8.58 18.63
C SER A 189 -22.11 8.21 17.66
N TYR A 190 -22.28 8.99 16.59
CA TYR A 190 -23.29 8.77 15.55
C TYR A 190 -22.75 8.02 14.32
N GLY A 191 -21.50 7.63 14.32
CA GLY A 191 -20.89 6.83 13.26
C GLY A 191 -21.22 5.35 13.39
N PRO A 192 -21.04 4.55 12.31
CA PRO A 192 -21.37 3.12 12.32
C PRO A 192 -20.52 2.30 13.30
N TYR A 193 -19.38 2.84 13.73
CA TYR A 193 -18.44 2.20 14.64
C TYR A 193 -18.53 2.72 16.09
N GLY A 194 -19.37 3.75 16.32
CA GLY A 194 -19.51 4.41 17.62
C GLY A 194 -18.29 5.26 18.00
N PHE A 195 -18.22 5.62 19.28
CA PHE A 195 -17.12 6.41 19.85
C PHE A 195 -16.37 5.60 20.89
N ALA A 196 -15.05 5.72 20.90
CA ALA A 196 -14.20 5.30 22.01
C ALA A 196 -13.23 6.46 22.34
N PRO A 197 -13.01 6.77 23.64
CA PRO A 197 -12.13 7.87 24.05
C PRO A 197 -10.70 7.75 23.51
N GLU A 198 -10.25 6.55 23.25
CA GLU A 198 -8.92 6.20 22.71
C GLU A 198 -8.86 6.32 21.18
N GLY A 199 -9.99 6.59 20.54
CA GLY A 199 -10.08 6.63 19.07
C GLY A 199 -9.47 7.89 18.42
N PRO A 200 -9.77 9.09 18.93
CA PRO A 200 -9.22 10.35 18.42
C PRO A 200 -7.73 10.55 18.70
#